data_ce613989e5a9d46c2dec4a7cbe113092
#
_entry.id   ce613989e5a9d46c2dec4a7cbe113092
#
_cell.length_a   1.000
_cell.length_b   1.000
_cell.length_c   1.000
_cell.angle_alpha   90.00
_cell.angle_beta   90.00
_cell.angle_gamma   90.00
#
_symmetry.space_group_name_H-M   'P 1'
#
loop_
_entity.id
_entity.type
_entity.pdbx_description
1 polymer ?
#
loop_
_entity_poly.entity_id
_entity_poly.type
_entity_poly.pdbx_seq_one_letter_code
_entity_poly.pdbx_strand_id
1 'polypeptide(L)'
;PMSLPWILGAAAAAVAAHAGWRRLELSRAKHPSLRGHARMALRVSRWVPYYDLQGERFFSADGAPAEVAEQRKKAFAELSSHFQRKAPRTRAMTREIQAMAADLEFVNAYRVPFAFRKTVQAALPVGSVYEHSDGLRLTDPDGNSYYDLGGSYGVNLLGYSLYKRCMAE
;
A
#
# COMPACT_ATOMS: atom_id res chain seq x y z
N PRO A 1 -42.88 35.54 9.18
CA PRO A 1 -42.20 35.28 7.95
C PRO A 1 -40.72 35.04 8.20
N MET A 2 -40.24 33.87 7.85
CA MET A 2 -38.81 33.56 7.94
C MET A 2 -38.03 34.48 7.02
N SER A 3 -36.99 35.14 7.50
CA SER A 3 -36.17 36.02 6.68
C SER A 3 -35.28 35.21 5.74
N LEU A 4 -35.01 35.73 4.55
CA LEU A 4 -34.20 35.10 3.51
C LEU A 4 -32.88 34.48 4.03
N PRO A 5 -32.10 35.12 4.95
CA PRO A 5 -30.90 34.53 5.52
C PRO A 5 -31.12 33.23 6.29
N TRP A 6 -32.24 33.07 6.99
CA TRP A 6 -32.58 31.84 7.69
C TRP A 6 -32.89 30.69 6.73
N ILE A 7 -33.57 30.99 5.63
CA ILE A 7 -33.85 29.98 4.57
C ILE A 7 -32.58 29.51 3.90
N LEU A 8 -31.67 30.42 3.57
CA LEU A 8 -30.38 30.10 2.97
C LEU A 8 -29.48 29.28 3.94
N GLY A 9 -29.48 29.66 5.23
CA GLY A 9 -28.76 28.93 6.26
C GLY A 9 -29.27 27.49 6.44
N ALA A 10 -30.58 27.30 6.48
CA ALA A 10 -31.21 25.98 6.58
C ALA A 10 -30.94 25.12 5.35
N ALA A 11 -30.99 25.70 4.15
CA ALA A 11 -30.66 24.99 2.91
C ALA A 11 -29.19 24.55 2.88
N ALA A 12 -28.27 25.41 3.25
CA ALA A 12 -26.83 25.08 3.36
C ALA A 12 -26.57 23.97 4.38
N ALA A 13 -27.22 24.02 5.54
CA ALA A 13 -27.14 22.99 6.57
C ALA A 13 -27.68 21.65 6.08
N ALA A 14 -28.82 21.64 5.36
CA ALA A 14 -29.40 20.44 4.79
C ALA A 14 -28.48 19.79 3.73
N VAL A 15 -27.86 20.59 2.85
CA VAL A 15 -26.89 20.11 1.85
C VAL A 15 -25.66 19.55 2.53
N ALA A 16 -25.13 20.20 3.56
CA ALA A 16 -23.98 19.71 4.32
C ALA A 16 -24.30 18.39 5.05
N ALA A 17 -25.46 18.30 5.68
CA ALA A 17 -25.93 17.07 6.34
C ALA A 17 -26.11 15.91 5.34
N HIS A 18 -26.72 16.16 4.19
CA HIS A 18 -26.87 15.17 3.13
C HIS A 18 -25.52 14.69 2.58
N ALA A 19 -24.60 15.61 2.32
CA ALA A 19 -23.26 15.29 1.87
C ALA A 19 -22.46 14.50 2.93
N GLY A 20 -22.62 14.83 4.20
CA GLY A 20 -22.04 14.09 5.31
C GLY A 20 -22.60 12.68 5.45
N TRP A 21 -23.93 12.54 5.37
CA TRP A 21 -24.60 11.24 5.40
C TRP A 21 -24.16 10.33 4.25
N ARG A 22 -24.16 10.85 3.03
CA ARG A 22 -23.71 10.11 1.85
C ARG A 22 -22.26 9.64 1.96
N ARG A 23 -21.38 10.48 2.54
CA ARG A 23 -19.98 10.07 2.83
C ARG A 23 -19.89 8.96 3.87
N LEU A 24 -20.76 8.97 4.87
CA LEU A 24 -20.86 7.91 5.90
C LEU A 24 -21.33 6.59 5.28
N GLU A 25 -22.37 6.61 4.45
CA GLU A 25 -22.84 5.42 3.73
C GLU A 25 -21.74 4.84 2.84
N LEU A 26 -21.06 5.67 2.05
CA LEU A 26 -19.96 5.27 1.21
C LEU A 26 -18.80 4.69 2.01
N SER A 27 -18.52 5.21 3.22
CA SER A 27 -17.48 4.66 4.09
C SER A 27 -17.82 3.29 4.66
N ARG A 28 -19.11 3.00 4.89
CA ARG A 28 -19.61 1.70 5.35
C ARG A 28 -19.58 0.63 4.27
N ALA A 29 -19.69 1.02 3.01
CA ALA A 29 -19.74 0.09 1.89
C ALA A 29 -18.44 -0.70 1.65
N LYS A 30 -17.34 -0.36 2.33
CA LYS A 30 -16.01 -1.02 2.26
C LYS A 30 -15.54 -1.33 0.83
N HIS A 31 -16.00 -0.57 -0.15
CA HIS A 31 -15.66 -0.81 -1.55
C HIS A 31 -14.28 -0.22 -1.89
N PRO A 32 -13.41 -0.95 -2.61
CA PRO A 32 -12.05 -0.53 -2.93
C PRO A 32 -11.94 0.83 -3.65
N SER A 33 -12.92 1.16 -4.48
CA SER A 33 -13.00 2.45 -5.19
C SER A 33 -13.25 3.65 -4.26
N LEU A 34 -13.58 3.42 -2.99
CA LEU A 34 -13.86 4.48 -2.02
C LEU A 34 -12.57 5.07 -1.43
N ARG A 35 -11.79 5.74 -2.25
CA ARG A 35 -10.56 6.44 -1.87
C ARG A 35 -10.76 7.44 -0.70
N GLY A 36 -11.99 7.88 -0.47
CA GLY A 36 -12.36 8.76 0.65
C GLY A 36 -12.19 8.12 2.02
N HIS A 37 -12.37 6.80 2.15
CA HIS A 37 -12.25 6.08 3.42
C HIS A 37 -10.83 6.15 4.00
N ALA A 38 -9.82 5.87 3.18
CA ALA A 38 -8.42 5.96 3.61
C ALA A 38 -8.04 7.39 4.01
N ARG A 39 -8.54 8.41 3.31
CA ARG A 39 -8.32 9.83 3.66
C ARG A 39 -8.94 10.21 5.00
N MET A 40 -10.15 9.73 5.28
CA MET A 40 -10.81 9.99 6.55
C MET A 40 -10.11 9.26 7.69
N ALA A 41 -9.73 8.01 7.51
CA ALA A 41 -8.97 7.25 8.48
C ALA A 41 -7.62 7.92 8.81
N LEU A 42 -6.91 8.44 7.81
CA LEU A 42 -5.67 9.20 8.00
C LEU A 42 -5.87 10.53 8.75
N ARG A 43 -7.04 11.18 8.64
CA ARG A 43 -7.34 12.38 9.43
C ARG A 43 -7.60 12.03 10.89
N VAL A 44 -8.35 10.97 11.14
CA VAL A 44 -8.65 10.50 12.51
C VAL A 44 -7.39 9.97 13.19
N SER A 45 -6.52 9.28 12.46
CA SER A 45 -5.28 8.72 13.02
C SER A 45 -4.34 9.78 13.60
N ARG A 46 -4.41 11.04 13.13
CA ARG A 46 -3.62 12.14 13.68
C ARG A 46 -3.98 12.50 15.13
N TRP A 47 -5.16 12.11 15.58
CA TRP A 47 -5.65 12.37 16.94
C TRP A 47 -5.39 11.20 17.89
N VAL A 48 -4.93 10.08 17.33
CA VAL A 48 -4.64 8.87 18.11
C VAL A 48 -3.11 8.81 18.31
N PRO A 49 -2.64 8.74 19.57
CA PRO A 49 -1.21 8.59 19.86
C PRO A 49 -0.63 7.40 19.10
N TYR A 50 0.59 7.56 18.58
CA TYR A 50 1.35 6.53 17.85
C TYR A 50 0.77 6.09 16.49
N TYR A 51 -0.29 6.72 16.00
CA TYR A 51 -0.94 6.36 14.73
C TYR A 51 -0.69 7.37 13.59
N ASP A 52 -0.06 8.50 13.84
CA ASP A 52 0.34 9.44 12.79
C ASP A 52 1.68 9.04 12.19
N LEU A 53 1.61 8.27 11.10
CA LEU A 53 2.75 7.72 10.37
C LEU A 53 3.03 8.47 9.06
N GLN A 54 2.76 9.78 9.01
CA GLN A 54 2.96 10.59 7.81
C GLN A 54 4.18 11.50 7.92
N GLY A 55 4.89 11.67 6.80
CA GLY A 55 6.05 12.54 6.72
C GLY A 55 7.13 12.16 7.73
N GLU A 56 7.68 13.13 8.44
CA GLU A 56 8.73 12.91 9.43
C GLU A 56 8.29 12.02 10.61
N ARG A 57 7.02 12.02 10.95
CA ARG A 57 6.47 11.17 12.03
C ARG A 57 6.51 9.67 11.70
N PHE A 58 6.68 9.30 10.44
CA PHE A 58 6.91 7.91 10.07
C PHE A 58 8.10 7.29 10.80
N PHE A 59 9.13 8.08 11.10
CA PHE A 59 10.34 7.60 11.74
C PHE A 59 10.32 7.70 13.26
N SER A 60 9.36 8.43 13.84
CA SER A 60 9.30 8.72 15.27
C SER A 60 7.92 8.48 15.90
N ALA A 61 7.01 7.78 15.22
CA ALA A 61 5.62 7.57 15.66
C ALA A 61 5.50 6.80 16.99
N ASP A 62 6.51 6.00 17.32
CA ASP A 62 6.65 5.24 18.57
C ASP A 62 7.23 6.07 19.74
N GLY A 63 7.42 7.38 19.55
CA GLY A 63 8.07 8.23 20.53
C GLY A 63 9.58 8.11 20.57
N ALA A 64 10.21 7.58 19.51
CA ALA A 64 11.66 7.41 19.45
C ALA A 64 12.41 8.74 19.61
N PRO A 65 13.58 8.75 20.29
CA PRO A 65 14.45 9.91 20.36
C PRO A 65 14.85 10.41 18.96
N ALA A 66 15.16 11.71 18.85
CA ALA A 66 15.52 12.34 17.59
C ALA A 66 16.67 11.65 16.85
N GLU A 67 17.69 11.23 17.58
CA GLU A 67 18.84 10.50 17.02
C GLU A 67 18.42 9.19 16.35
N VAL A 68 17.52 8.43 16.99
CA VAL A 68 16.99 7.18 16.45
C VAL A 68 16.12 7.44 15.22
N ALA A 69 15.31 8.51 15.23
CA ALA A 69 14.50 8.90 14.08
C ALA A 69 15.38 9.26 12.87
N GLU A 70 16.47 10.00 13.06
CA GLU A 70 17.42 10.34 12.01
C GLU A 70 18.18 9.11 11.48
N GLN A 71 18.61 8.19 12.36
CA GLN A 71 19.21 6.92 11.93
C GLN A 71 18.24 6.11 11.07
N ARG A 72 16.96 5.98 11.48
CA ARG A 72 15.92 5.30 10.71
C ARG A 72 15.71 5.95 9.35
N LYS A 73 15.65 7.28 9.30
CA LYS A 73 15.48 8.04 8.05
C LYS A 73 16.64 7.80 7.08
N LYS A 74 17.87 7.85 7.57
CA LYS A 74 19.06 7.56 6.77
C LYS A 74 19.05 6.12 6.26
N ALA A 75 18.83 5.15 7.13
CA ALA A 75 18.78 3.73 6.75
C ALA A 75 17.66 3.45 5.74
N PHE A 76 16.50 4.10 5.89
CA PHE A 76 15.38 3.98 4.96
C PHE A 76 15.70 4.56 3.58
N ALA A 77 16.41 5.68 3.51
CA ALA A 77 16.89 6.26 2.26
C ALA A 77 17.93 5.37 1.56
N GLU A 78 18.84 4.78 2.32
CA GLU A 78 19.82 3.81 1.81
C GLU A 78 19.13 2.55 1.28
N LEU A 79 18.16 2.01 2.02
CA LEU A 79 17.35 0.88 1.61
C LEU A 79 16.56 1.18 0.33
N SER A 80 15.92 2.33 0.25
CA SER A 80 15.22 2.79 -0.94
C SER A 80 16.15 2.83 -2.17
N SER A 81 17.32 3.42 -2.02
CA SER A 81 18.34 3.49 -3.07
C SER A 81 18.85 2.10 -3.48
N HIS A 82 19.01 1.19 -2.52
CA HIS A 82 19.38 -0.19 -2.78
C HIS A 82 18.35 -0.88 -3.67
N PHE A 83 17.07 -0.86 -3.29
CA PHE A 83 16.00 -1.49 -4.09
C PHE A 83 15.84 -0.85 -5.47
N GLN A 84 16.07 0.45 -5.59
CA GLN A 84 16.04 1.12 -6.88
C GLN A 84 17.11 0.62 -7.84
N ARG A 85 18.30 0.32 -7.37
CA ARG A 85 19.42 -0.17 -8.18
C ARG A 85 19.35 -1.68 -8.43
N LYS A 86 18.84 -2.45 -7.45
CA LYS A 86 18.88 -3.91 -7.48
C LYS A 86 18.03 -4.52 -8.59
N ALA A 87 16.84 -3.97 -8.86
CA ALA A 87 15.86 -4.61 -9.74
C ALA A 87 15.13 -3.61 -10.66
N PRO A 88 15.84 -2.87 -11.54
CA PRO A 88 15.23 -1.84 -12.38
C PRO A 88 14.28 -2.42 -13.44
N ARG A 89 14.60 -3.54 -14.10
CA ARG A 89 13.74 -4.19 -15.09
C ARG A 89 12.49 -4.77 -14.45
N THR A 90 12.64 -5.52 -13.37
CA THR A 90 11.54 -6.10 -12.60
C THR A 90 10.56 -5.02 -12.16
N ARG A 91 11.05 -3.88 -11.71
CA ARG A 91 10.22 -2.75 -11.29
C ARG A 91 9.45 -2.11 -12.45
N ALA A 92 10.09 -1.96 -13.61
CA ALA A 92 9.45 -1.44 -14.82
C ALA A 92 8.32 -2.36 -15.27
N MET A 93 8.58 -3.65 -15.40
CA MET A 93 7.59 -4.68 -15.74
C MET A 93 6.46 -4.75 -14.72
N THR A 94 6.76 -4.68 -13.42
CA THR A 94 5.73 -4.67 -12.38
C THR A 94 4.76 -3.50 -12.54
N ARG A 95 5.24 -2.29 -12.84
CA ARG A 95 4.37 -1.12 -13.06
C ARG A 95 3.49 -1.30 -14.31
N GLU A 96 4.04 -1.83 -15.37
CA GLU A 96 3.31 -2.08 -16.61
C GLU A 96 2.19 -3.09 -16.39
N ILE A 97 2.49 -4.23 -15.77
CA ILE A 97 1.51 -5.28 -15.46
C ILE A 97 0.45 -4.78 -14.48
N GLN A 98 0.83 -4.02 -13.46
CA GLN A 98 -0.13 -3.43 -12.51
C GLN A 98 -1.12 -2.47 -13.18
N ALA A 99 -0.71 -1.76 -14.23
CA ALA A 99 -1.60 -0.89 -14.98
C ALA A 99 -2.63 -1.66 -15.83
N MET A 100 -2.32 -2.91 -16.19
CA MET A 100 -3.15 -3.75 -17.05
C MET A 100 -4.01 -4.75 -16.27
N ALA A 101 -3.56 -5.19 -15.09
CA ALA A 101 -4.21 -6.22 -14.29
C ALA A 101 -4.85 -5.64 -13.03
N ALA A 102 -6.19 -5.54 -13.02
CA ALA A 102 -6.96 -4.98 -11.92
C ALA A 102 -6.68 -5.64 -10.56
N ASP A 103 -6.48 -6.96 -10.54
CA ASP A 103 -6.17 -7.71 -9.31
C ASP A 103 -4.82 -7.30 -8.72
N LEU A 104 -3.81 -7.04 -9.55
CA LEU A 104 -2.50 -6.59 -9.09
C LEU A 104 -2.53 -5.15 -8.58
N GLU A 105 -3.32 -4.28 -9.22
CA GLU A 105 -3.56 -2.93 -8.71
C GLU A 105 -4.23 -2.98 -7.33
N PHE A 106 -5.27 -3.82 -7.19
CA PHE A 106 -5.98 -4.03 -5.93
C PHE A 106 -5.06 -4.55 -4.83
N VAL A 107 -4.32 -5.63 -5.08
CA VAL A 107 -3.39 -6.23 -4.12
C VAL A 107 -2.33 -5.22 -3.69
N ASN A 108 -1.74 -4.49 -4.63
CA ASN A 108 -0.76 -3.44 -4.32
C ASN A 108 -1.36 -2.32 -3.48
N ALA A 109 -2.61 -1.94 -3.75
CA ALA A 109 -3.30 -0.90 -3.00
C ALA A 109 -3.61 -1.30 -1.55
N TYR A 110 -3.79 -2.60 -1.24
CA TYR A 110 -4.27 -3.06 0.06
C TYR A 110 -3.30 -3.92 0.86
N ARG A 111 -2.21 -4.38 0.28
CA ARG A 111 -1.16 -5.13 1.01
C ARG A 111 -0.43 -4.31 2.05
N VAL A 112 -0.22 -3.03 1.77
CA VAL A 112 0.46 -2.13 2.71
C VAL A 112 -0.59 -1.40 3.53
N PRO A 113 -0.52 -1.40 4.87
CA PRO A 113 -1.44 -0.66 5.71
C PRO A 113 -1.57 0.80 5.29
N PHE A 114 -2.79 1.31 5.28
CA PHE A 114 -3.13 2.63 4.75
C PHE A 114 -2.35 3.77 5.43
N ALA A 115 -1.99 3.59 6.70
CA ALA A 115 -1.34 4.61 7.52
C ALA A 115 0.03 5.05 6.95
N PHE A 116 0.80 4.12 6.39
CA PHE A 116 2.14 4.39 5.84
C PHE A 116 2.31 3.98 4.37
N ARG A 117 1.23 3.55 3.71
CA ARG A 117 1.26 3.06 2.33
C ARG A 117 1.97 3.99 1.36
N LYS A 118 1.65 5.28 1.39
CA LYS A 118 2.23 6.25 0.47
C LYS A 118 3.75 6.34 0.61
N THR A 119 4.23 6.38 1.84
CA THR A 119 5.66 6.45 2.15
C THR A 119 6.37 5.19 1.66
N VAL A 120 5.83 4.01 1.97
CA VAL A 120 6.44 2.73 1.57
C VAL A 120 6.39 2.52 0.06
N GLN A 121 5.26 2.76 -0.59
CA GLN A 121 5.15 2.59 -2.04
C GLN A 121 6.04 3.56 -2.84
N ALA A 122 6.24 4.77 -2.33
CA ALA A 122 7.13 5.73 -2.98
C ALA A 122 8.62 5.37 -2.81
N ALA A 123 9.00 4.94 -1.61
CA ALA A 123 10.39 4.69 -1.26
C ALA A 123 10.88 3.27 -1.58
N LEU A 124 10.00 2.26 -1.42
CA LEU A 124 10.31 0.85 -1.60
C LEU A 124 9.47 0.23 -2.73
N PRO A 125 9.65 0.65 -3.98
CA PRO A 125 8.93 0.07 -5.11
C PRO A 125 9.52 -1.31 -5.45
N VAL A 126 9.11 -2.33 -4.71
CA VAL A 126 9.56 -3.71 -4.90
C VAL A 126 8.90 -4.30 -6.14
N GLY A 127 9.69 -4.96 -7.00
CA GLY A 127 9.18 -5.72 -8.13
C GLY A 127 8.52 -7.02 -7.68
N SER A 128 7.53 -7.49 -8.45
CA SER A 128 6.75 -8.71 -8.16
C SER A 128 6.73 -9.68 -9.33
N VAL A 129 7.63 -9.53 -10.29
CA VAL A 129 7.73 -10.39 -11.48
C VAL A 129 8.94 -11.29 -11.35
N TYR A 130 8.75 -12.57 -11.67
CA TYR A 130 9.81 -13.58 -11.70
C TYR A 130 9.77 -14.28 -13.05
N GLU A 131 10.93 -14.50 -13.66
CA GLU A 131 11.06 -15.21 -14.94
C GLU A 131 11.27 -16.72 -14.76
N HIS A 132 12.01 -17.09 -13.71
CA HIS A 132 12.34 -18.49 -13.44
C HIS A 132 12.02 -18.89 -12.02
N SER A 133 11.65 -20.16 -11.86
CA SER A 133 11.49 -20.79 -10.57
C SER A 133 12.08 -22.20 -10.60
N ASP A 134 12.84 -22.57 -9.58
CA ASP A 134 13.41 -23.91 -9.43
C ASP A 134 13.56 -24.27 -7.95
N GLY A 135 13.14 -25.48 -7.57
CA GLY A 135 13.10 -25.90 -6.19
C GLY A 135 12.36 -24.89 -5.32
N LEU A 136 13.06 -24.20 -4.45
CA LEU A 136 12.55 -23.11 -3.57
C LEU A 136 13.03 -21.73 -4.01
N ARG A 137 13.61 -21.58 -5.19
CA ARG A 137 14.20 -20.34 -5.67
C ARG A 137 13.35 -19.70 -6.76
N LEU A 138 13.33 -18.37 -6.73
CA LEU A 138 12.76 -17.51 -7.76
C LEU A 138 13.84 -16.61 -8.32
N THR A 139 13.86 -16.41 -9.61
CA THR A 139 14.79 -15.49 -10.30
C THR A 139 14.00 -14.41 -11.00
N ASP A 140 14.34 -13.16 -10.75
CA ASP A 140 13.68 -12.00 -11.37
C ASP A 140 14.31 -11.67 -12.75
N PRO A 141 13.69 -10.77 -13.55
CA PRO A 141 14.19 -10.33 -14.84
C PRO A 141 15.56 -9.62 -14.81
N ASP A 142 16.00 -9.19 -13.63
CA ASP A 142 17.32 -8.60 -13.41
C ASP A 142 18.38 -9.63 -13.02
N GLY A 143 18.01 -10.93 -12.94
CA GLY A 143 18.89 -12.04 -12.58
C GLY A 143 19.10 -12.22 -11.09
N ASN A 144 18.37 -11.51 -10.23
CA ASN A 144 18.47 -11.70 -8.79
C ASN A 144 17.75 -12.99 -8.38
N SER A 145 18.37 -13.78 -7.54
CA SER A 145 17.81 -15.01 -6.99
C SER A 145 17.29 -14.80 -5.56
N TYR A 146 16.10 -15.32 -5.29
CA TYR A 146 15.41 -15.21 -4.01
C TYR A 146 14.94 -16.58 -3.53
N TYR A 147 14.84 -16.77 -2.23
CA TYR A 147 14.12 -17.90 -1.66
C TYR A 147 12.63 -17.55 -1.52
N ASP A 148 11.76 -18.42 -1.99
CA ASP A 148 10.32 -18.31 -1.78
C ASP A 148 9.94 -18.82 -0.39
N LEU A 149 10.01 -17.94 0.61
CA LEU A 149 9.60 -18.26 1.97
C LEU A 149 8.08 -18.24 2.15
N GLY A 150 7.36 -17.67 1.20
CA GLY A 150 5.90 -17.58 1.23
C GLY A 150 5.22 -18.84 0.67
N GLY A 151 5.92 -19.60 -0.18
CA GLY A 151 5.41 -20.81 -0.81
C GLY A 151 4.05 -20.64 -1.46
N SER A 152 3.77 -19.49 -2.08
CA SER A 152 2.46 -19.15 -2.64
C SER A 152 1.32 -19.36 -1.64
N TYR A 153 1.43 -18.79 -0.44
CA TYR A 153 0.51 -18.96 0.69
C TYR A 153 0.42 -20.42 1.21
N GLY A 154 1.52 -21.15 1.12
CA GLY A 154 1.60 -22.54 1.58
C GLY A 154 1.13 -23.57 0.55
N VAL A 155 0.77 -23.17 -0.65
CA VAL A 155 0.38 -24.09 -1.74
C VAL A 155 1.60 -24.81 -2.32
N ASN A 156 2.75 -24.13 -2.39
CA ASN A 156 3.98 -24.64 -3.01
C ASN A 156 4.92 -25.29 -1.98
N LEU A 157 4.41 -26.23 -1.20
CA LEU A 157 5.17 -26.90 -0.13
C LEU A 157 6.30 -27.79 -0.63
N LEU A 158 6.15 -28.38 -1.84
CA LEU A 158 7.08 -29.37 -2.41
C LEU A 158 8.05 -28.75 -3.42
N GLY A 159 8.04 -27.43 -3.55
CA GLY A 159 8.89 -26.68 -4.46
C GLY A 159 8.39 -26.68 -5.91
N TYR A 160 8.87 -25.70 -6.67
CA TYR A 160 8.41 -25.43 -8.03
C TYR A 160 8.70 -26.58 -9.02
N SER A 161 9.81 -27.27 -8.86
CA SER A 161 10.23 -28.31 -9.78
C SER A 161 9.27 -29.50 -9.82
N LEU A 162 8.69 -29.89 -8.69
CA LEU A 162 7.67 -30.93 -8.63
C LEU A 162 6.39 -30.50 -9.34
N TYR A 163 5.86 -29.33 -9.03
CA TYR A 163 4.63 -28.82 -9.65
C TYR A 163 4.77 -28.67 -11.16
N LYS A 164 5.93 -28.19 -11.65
CA LYS A 164 6.20 -28.12 -13.10
C LYS A 164 6.17 -29.48 -13.79
N ARG A 165 6.71 -30.50 -13.14
CA ARG A 165 6.63 -31.88 -13.69
C ARG A 165 5.19 -32.36 -13.75
N CYS A 166 4.42 -32.23 -12.68
CA CYS A 166 3.01 -32.63 -12.67
C CYS A 166 2.13 -31.85 -13.66
N MET A 167 2.50 -30.62 -14.00
CA MET A 167 1.76 -29.84 -15.00
C MET A 167 2.16 -30.22 -16.46
N ALA A 168 3.32 -30.81 -16.65
CA ALA A 168 3.81 -31.24 -17.98
C ALA A 168 3.32 -32.62 -18.39
N GLU A 169 2.81 -33.45 -17.47
CA GLU A 169 2.17 -34.74 -17.68
C GLU A 169 0.69 -34.56 -18.06
#